data_a75f40eb3ea90b4f3f8d3451b759c488
#
_entry.id   a75f40eb3ea90b4f3f8d3451b759c488
#
_cell.length_a   1.000
_cell.length_b   1.000
_cell.length_c   1.000
_cell.angle_alpha   90.00
_cell.angle_beta   90.00
_cell.angle_gamma   90.00
#
_symmetry.space_group_name_H-M   'P 1'
#
loop_
_entity.id
_entity.type
_entity.pdbx_description
1 polymer ?
#
loop_
_entity_poly.entity_id
_entity_poly.type
_entity_poly.pdbx_seq_one_letter_code
_entity_poly.pdbx_strand_id
1 'polypeptide(L)'
;KQSAEQYRLAFLSVNEYYKRLTGCDYDEKCKNATRISGMAHDPEVYYNPDAVPIVVDMTKKNVGRPKRVERLKMTVESCEAAVLRELARRGVVYEAGNHNKYISDACYMMNRYGVSLGDCTAWALDRFNDYQQQGNDVASIVRSCYLQTEEHGTARPPKAEKESRYASIKDIQD
;
A
#
# COMPACT_ATOMS: atom_id res chain seq x y z
N LYS A 1 13.26 6.65 28.01
CA LYS A 1 12.65 6.05 26.77
C LYS A 1 11.95 7.16 26.03
N GLN A 2 12.33 7.42 24.78
CA GLN A 2 11.63 8.38 23.93
C GLN A 2 10.27 7.79 23.49
N SER A 3 9.22 8.62 23.47
CA SER A 3 7.95 8.21 22.91
C SER A 3 8.01 8.14 21.37
N ALA A 4 7.13 7.38 20.73
CA ALA A 4 7.05 7.33 19.27
C ALA A 4 6.82 8.71 18.65
N GLU A 5 6.13 9.61 19.37
CA GLU A 5 5.92 10.99 18.93
C GLU A 5 7.20 11.82 19.00
N GLN A 6 8.01 11.67 20.05
CA GLN A 6 9.30 12.32 20.16
C GLN A 6 10.26 11.87 19.06
N TYR A 7 10.29 10.57 18.75
CA TYR A 7 11.08 10.05 17.63
C TYR A 7 10.64 10.68 16.30
N ARG A 8 9.34 10.72 16.04
CA ARG A 8 8.79 11.31 14.82
C ARG A 8 9.17 12.79 14.67
N LEU A 9 9.07 13.56 15.74
CA LEU A 9 9.44 14.99 15.73
C LEU A 9 10.95 15.18 15.51
N ALA A 10 11.76 14.33 16.13
CA ALA A 10 13.21 14.33 15.91
C ALA A 10 13.55 13.98 14.46
N PHE A 11 12.95 12.93 13.91
CA PHE A 11 13.12 12.53 12.52
C PHE A 11 12.79 13.68 11.55
N LEU A 12 11.63 14.33 11.72
CA LEU A 12 11.22 15.42 10.86
C LEU A 12 12.17 16.63 10.98
N SER A 13 12.57 17.01 12.20
CA SER A 13 13.46 18.15 12.43
C SER A 13 14.82 17.95 11.79
N VAL A 14 15.39 16.74 11.93
CA VAL A 14 16.70 16.40 11.35
C VAL A 14 16.62 16.38 9.83
N ASN A 15 15.60 15.76 9.27
CA ASN A 15 15.48 15.65 7.81
C ASN A 15 15.18 17.00 7.14
N GLU A 16 14.37 17.84 7.76
CA GLU A 16 14.16 19.22 7.30
C GLU A 16 15.45 20.05 7.31
N TYR A 17 16.30 19.85 8.31
CA TYR A 17 17.62 20.48 8.36
C TYR A 17 18.49 20.03 7.19
N TYR A 18 18.60 18.71 6.96
CA TYR A 18 19.37 18.18 5.83
C TYR A 18 18.80 18.55 4.47
N LYS A 19 17.47 18.57 4.31
CA LYS A 19 16.84 19.05 3.08
C LYS A 19 17.24 20.48 2.73
N ARG A 20 17.33 21.37 3.73
CA ARG A 20 17.81 22.74 3.50
C ARG A 20 19.28 22.80 3.09
N LEU A 21 20.11 21.92 3.62
CA LEU A 21 21.54 21.89 3.30
C LEU A 21 21.83 21.27 1.94
N THR A 22 21.13 20.20 1.57
CA THR A 22 21.44 19.38 0.41
C THR A 22 20.53 19.63 -0.79
N GLY A 23 19.35 20.20 -0.56
CA GLY A 23 18.29 20.31 -1.57
C GLY A 23 17.58 18.97 -1.88
N CYS A 24 17.96 17.88 -1.20
CA CYS A 24 17.40 16.54 -1.44
C CYS A 24 16.19 16.28 -0.55
N ASP A 25 15.17 15.64 -1.12
CA ASP A 25 14.03 15.16 -0.34
C ASP A 25 14.38 13.86 0.41
N TYR A 26 13.73 13.67 1.56
CA TYR A 26 13.89 12.47 2.38
C TYR A 26 12.68 11.53 2.25
N ASP A 27 12.89 10.25 2.52
CA ASP A 27 11.81 9.25 2.53
C ASP A 27 10.95 9.41 3.81
N GLU A 28 9.78 10.01 3.67
CA GLU A 28 8.82 10.17 4.78
C GLU A 28 8.35 8.86 5.40
N LYS A 29 8.48 7.74 4.70
CA LYS A 29 8.10 6.42 5.23
C LYS A 29 9.02 5.97 6.36
N CYS A 30 10.22 6.54 6.46
CA CYS A 30 11.20 6.25 7.51
C CYS A 30 10.87 6.88 8.88
N LYS A 31 9.82 7.69 8.99
CA LYS A 31 9.38 8.32 10.26
C LYS A 31 8.79 7.36 11.30
N ASN A 32 8.62 6.09 10.95
CA ASN A 32 8.10 5.08 11.87
C ASN A 32 9.22 4.48 12.71
N ALA A 33 9.15 4.67 14.04
CA ALA A 33 10.13 4.16 14.99
C ALA A 33 10.24 2.62 15.05
N THR A 34 9.23 1.92 14.52
CA THR A 34 9.21 0.45 14.48
C THR A 34 9.76 -0.13 13.19
N ARG A 35 10.18 0.72 12.24
CA ARG A 35 10.78 0.24 11.00
C ARG A 35 12.12 -0.39 11.28
N ILE A 36 12.23 -1.66 10.94
CA ILE A 36 13.49 -2.40 11.02
C ILE A 36 14.30 -2.03 9.77
N SER A 37 15.48 -1.43 9.99
CA SER A 37 16.51 -1.34 8.96
C SER A 37 17.44 -2.54 9.10
N GLY A 38 17.88 -3.12 7.98
CA GLY A 38 18.87 -4.17 7.98
C GLY A 38 20.12 -3.71 8.71
N MET A 39 20.65 -4.55 9.58
CA MET A 39 21.94 -4.28 10.22
C MET A 39 23.03 -4.50 9.17
N ALA A 40 23.61 -3.41 8.69
CA ALA A 40 24.81 -3.46 7.88
C ALA A 40 26.03 -3.32 8.80
N HIS A 41 27.02 -4.20 8.63
CA HIS A 41 28.31 -4.03 9.27
C HIS A 41 29.18 -3.14 8.38
N ASP A 42 29.50 -1.95 8.87
CA ASP A 42 30.45 -1.05 8.21
C ASP A 42 31.68 -0.92 9.12
N PRO A 43 32.81 -1.55 8.78
CA PRO A 43 34.04 -1.48 9.59
C PRO A 43 34.67 -0.10 9.54
N GLU A 44 34.31 0.77 8.59
CA GLU A 44 34.84 2.12 8.41
C GLU A 44 33.83 3.20 8.83
N VAL A 45 32.83 2.84 9.63
CA VAL A 45 31.80 3.78 10.07
C VAL A 45 32.44 5.02 10.73
N TYR A 46 32.13 6.17 10.17
CA TYR A 46 32.59 7.44 10.73
C TYR A 46 31.80 7.81 11.99
N TYR A 47 32.53 7.99 13.07
CA TYR A 47 31.97 8.51 14.32
C TYR A 47 32.56 9.88 14.64
N ASN A 48 31.71 10.90 14.78
CA ASN A 48 32.12 12.23 15.21
C ASN A 48 31.86 12.41 16.71
N PRO A 49 32.92 12.36 17.57
CA PRO A 49 32.75 12.53 19.01
C PRO A 49 32.35 13.97 19.41
N ASP A 50 32.61 14.94 18.54
CA ASP A 50 32.31 16.35 18.77
C ASP A 50 30.98 16.79 18.12
N ALA A 51 30.14 15.84 17.74
CA ALA A 51 28.86 16.13 17.15
C ALA A 51 27.95 16.94 18.08
N VAL A 52 27.50 18.10 17.61
CA VAL A 52 26.57 18.94 18.35
C VAL A 52 25.14 18.38 18.22
N PRO A 53 24.44 18.12 19.34
CA PRO A 53 23.06 17.63 19.29
C PRO A 53 22.14 18.62 18.54
N ILE A 54 21.32 18.10 17.65
CA ILE A 54 20.29 18.90 17.00
C ILE A 54 19.17 19.15 18.00
N VAL A 55 18.82 20.43 18.18
CA VAL A 55 17.68 20.82 19.02
C VAL A 55 16.39 20.49 18.27
N VAL A 56 15.63 19.56 18.80
CA VAL A 56 14.33 19.17 18.24
C VAL A 56 13.26 20.16 18.71
N ASP A 57 12.61 20.82 17.76
CA ASP A 57 11.49 21.70 18.08
C ASP A 57 10.24 20.89 18.45
N MET A 58 10.03 20.71 19.76
CA MET A 58 8.89 20.00 20.33
C MET A 58 7.58 20.78 20.28
N THR A 59 7.62 22.07 19.88
CA THR A 59 6.41 22.91 19.80
C THR A 59 5.66 22.75 18.50
N LYS A 60 6.27 22.13 17.49
CA LYS A 60 5.61 21.80 16.20
C LYS A 60 4.51 20.75 16.37
N LYS A 61 3.49 21.12 17.12
CA LYS A 61 2.35 20.25 17.43
C LYS A 61 1.51 19.81 16.24
N ASN A 62 1.76 20.23 15.04
CA ASN A 62 0.92 19.87 13.89
C ASN A 62 1.66 20.01 12.56
N VAL A 63 2.70 19.24 12.33
CA VAL A 63 2.98 18.90 10.93
C VAL A 63 1.96 17.85 10.54
N GLY A 64 0.83 18.37 10.01
CA GLY A 64 -0.21 17.60 9.37
C GLY A 64 -0.57 16.29 10.09
N ARG A 65 -1.56 16.30 11.00
CA ARG A 65 -2.42 15.11 11.04
C ARG A 65 -2.80 14.84 9.60
N PRO A 66 -2.50 13.66 9.03
CA PRO A 66 -3.04 13.33 7.74
C PRO A 66 -4.53 13.68 7.84
N LYS A 67 -5.02 14.52 6.92
CA LYS A 67 -6.48 14.78 6.83
C LYS A 67 -7.09 13.41 6.98
N ARG A 68 -8.04 13.23 7.91
CA ARG A 68 -8.76 11.98 8.10
C ARG A 68 -9.30 11.61 6.71
N VAL A 69 -8.55 10.78 6.02
CA VAL A 69 -8.97 10.29 4.71
C VAL A 69 -10.22 9.52 5.01
N GLU A 70 -11.33 10.03 4.51
CA GLU A 70 -12.60 9.32 4.60
C GLU A 70 -12.37 7.98 3.90
N ARG A 71 -12.28 6.93 4.71
CA ARG A 71 -11.98 5.60 4.19
C ARG A 71 -13.20 5.12 3.44
N LEU A 72 -12.97 4.74 2.20
CA LEU A 72 -13.99 4.14 1.37
C LEU A 72 -14.45 2.83 2.00
N LYS A 73 -15.74 2.56 1.88
CA LYS A 73 -16.35 1.27 2.19
C LYS A 73 -17.02 0.80 0.92
N MET A 74 -16.47 -0.22 0.31
CA MET A 74 -17.01 -0.80 -0.93
C MET A 74 -17.40 -2.25 -0.70
N THR A 75 -18.31 -2.74 -1.53
CA THR A 75 -18.67 -4.16 -1.57
C THR A 75 -17.87 -4.87 -2.64
N VAL A 76 -17.79 -6.19 -2.57
CA VAL A 76 -17.13 -7.03 -3.57
C VAL A 76 -17.73 -6.77 -4.95
N GLU A 77 -19.06 -6.78 -5.07
CA GLU A 77 -19.79 -6.63 -6.34
C GLU A 77 -19.46 -5.28 -7.02
N SER A 78 -19.18 -4.25 -6.23
CA SER A 78 -18.90 -2.90 -6.76
C SER A 78 -17.47 -2.76 -7.31
N CYS A 79 -16.54 -3.62 -6.93
CA CYS A 79 -15.13 -3.49 -7.29
C CYS A 79 -14.50 -4.72 -7.96
N GLU A 80 -15.13 -5.89 -7.91
CA GLU A 80 -14.60 -7.13 -8.49
C GLU A 80 -14.19 -6.95 -9.95
N ALA A 81 -15.07 -6.42 -10.79
CA ALA A 81 -14.79 -6.23 -12.20
C ALA A 81 -13.56 -5.29 -12.43
N ALA A 82 -13.36 -4.31 -11.57
CA ALA A 82 -12.21 -3.42 -11.65
C ALA A 82 -10.91 -4.14 -11.22
N VAL A 83 -10.97 -4.98 -10.20
CA VAL A 83 -9.85 -5.81 -9.74
C VAL A 83 -9.41 -6.77 -10.85
N LEU A 84 -10.35 -7.48 -11.46
CA LEU A 84 -10.05 -8.46 -12.51
C LEU A 84 -9.47 -7.80 -13.76
N ARG A 85 -10.00 -6.65 -14.18
CA ARG A 85 -9.43 -5.87 -15.28
C ARG A 85 -8.01 -5.40 -14.98
N GLU A 86 -7.76 -4.95 -13.77
CA GLU A 86 -6.42 -4.48 -13.39
C GLU A 86 -5.41 -5.62 -13.33
N LEU A 87 -5.79 -6.80 -12.87
CA LEU A 87 -4.94 -8.00 -12.92
C LEU A 87 -4.61 -8.37 -14.37
N ALA A 88 -5.61 -8.39 -15.25
CA ALA A 88 -5.42 -8.67 -16.67
C ALA A 88 -4.49 -7.63 -17.33
N ARG A 89 -4.68 -6.33 -17.02
CA ARG A 89 -3.82 -5.24 -17.52
C ARG A 89 -2.37 -5.40 -17.09
N ARG A 90 -2.13 -5.94 -15.88
CA ARG A 90 -0.78 -6.23 -15.36
C ARG A 90 -0.19 -7.53 -15.89
N GLY A 91 -0.92 -8.28 -16.67
CA GLY A 91 -0.51 -9.61 -17.15
C GLY A 91 -0.42 -10.65 -16.04
N VAL A 92 -1.13 -10.44 -14.92
CA VAL A 92 -1.19 -11.42 -13.81
C VAL A 92 -2.31 -12.39 -14.13
N VAL A 93 -1.94 -13.65 -14.40
CA VAL A 93 -2.87 -14.71 -14.80
C VAL A 93 -3.01 -15.72 -13.68
N TYR A 94 -4.23 -16.27 -13.52
CA TYR A 94 -4.51 -17.34 -12.58
C TYR A 94 -4.13 -18.68 -13.20
N GLU A 95 -2.89 -19.12 -12.94
CA GLU A 95 -2.32 -20.33 -13.53
C GLU A 95 -1.39 -21.07 -12.55
N ALA A 96 -1.00 -22.29 -12.90
CA ALA A 96 -0.10 -23.08 -12.08
C ALA A 96 1.21 -22.35 -11.76
N GLY A 97 1.59 -22.32 -10.49
CA GLY A 97 2.75 -21.60 -9.99
C GLY A 97 2.51 -20.09 -9.69
N ASN A 98 1.37 -19.53 -10.11
CA ASN A 98 1.04 -18.12 -9.92
C ASN A 98 -0.22 -17.86 -9.07
N HIS A 99 -0.92 -18.92 -8.62
CA HIS A 99 -2.20 -18.81 -7.89
C HIS A 99 -2.07 -17.91 -6.67
N ASN A 100 -1.07 -18.15 -5.82
CA ASN A 100 -0.87 -17.37 -4.60
C ASN A 100 -0.67 -15.88 -4.88
N LYS A 101 0.15 -15.54 -5.87
CA LYS A 101 0.37 -14.15 -6.28
C LYS A 101 -0.91 -13.50 -6.81
N TYR A 102 -1.66 -14.20 -7.67
CA TYR A 102 -2.92 -13.72 -8.22
C TYR A 102 -3.93 -13.39 -7.11
N ILE A 103 -4.11 -14.33 -6.16
CA ILE A 103 -5.02 -14.18 -5.03
C ILE A 103 -4.58 -13.02 -4.13
N SER A 104 -3.28 -12.94 -3.83
CA SER A 104 -2.73 -11.85 -3.01
C SER A 104 -2.93 -10.49 -3.66
N ASP A 105 -2.64 -10.33 -4.95
CA ASP A 105 -2.80 -9.07 -5.67
C ASP A 105 -4.28 -8.65 -5.72
N ALA A 106 -5.20 -9.61 -5.94
CA ALA A 106 -6.64 -9.36 -5.92
C ALA A 106 -7.12 -8.87 -4.55
N CYS A 107 -6.80 -9.62 -3.49
CA CYS A 107 -7.24 -9.33 -2.13
C CYS A 107 -6.62 -8.03 -1.58
N TYR A 108 -5.38 -7.72 -1.96
CA TYR A 108 -4.74 -6.46 -1.62
C TYR A 108 -5.45 -5.26 -2.26
N MET A 109 -5.87 -5.37 -3.52
CA MET A 109 -6.68 -4.34 -4.18
C MET A 109 -8.05 -4.19 -3.51
N MET A 110 -8.72 -5.30 -3.16
CA MET A 110 -9.97 -5.28 -2.41
C MET A 110 -9.83 -4.54 -1.07
N ASN A 111 -8.75 -4.81 -0.32
CA ASN A 111 -8.44 -4.10 0.91
C ASN A 111 -8.31 -2.59 0.65
N ARG A 112 -7.55 -2.17 -0.35
CA ARG A 112 -7.38 -0.76 -0.69
C ARG A 112 -8.67 -0.07 -1.13
N TYR A 113 -9.61 -0.81 -1.70
CA TYR A 113 -10.92 -0.29 -2.07
C TYR A 113 -11.93 -0.28 -0.90
N GLY A 114 -11.53 -0.80 0.27
CA GLY A 114 -12.34 -0.75 1.47
C GLY A 114 -13.39 -1.85 1.59
N VAL A 115 -13.19 -2.97 0.87
CA VAL A 115 -13.97 -4.18 1.08
C VAL A 115 -13.64 -4.75 2.46
N SER A 116 -14.62 -5.23 3.22
CA SER A 116 -14.37 -5.81 4.53
C SER A 116 -13.55 -7.11 4.43
N LEU A 117 -12.78 -7.43 5.47
CA LEU A 117 -12.05 -8.70 5.55
C LEU A 117 -12.99 -9.91 5.39
N GLY A 118 -14.17 -9.86 6.01
CA GLY A 118 -15.15 -10.95 5.95
C GLY A 118 -15.67 -11.17 4.54
N ASP A 119 -16.10 -10.11 3.86
CA ASP A 119 -16.64 -10.20 2.49
C ASP A 119 -15.56 -10.63 1.50
N CYS A 120 -14.35 -10.10 1.63
CA CYS A 120 -13.22 -10.50 0.79
C CYS A 120 -12.84 -11.97 1.02
N THR A 121 -12.89 -12.46 2.27
CA THR A 121 -12.62 -13.87 2.58
C THR A 121 -13.67 -14.77 1.96
N ALA A 122 -14.97 -14.45 2.11
CA ALA A 122 -16.05 -15.22 1.52
C ALA A 122 -15.93 -15.30 -0.01
N TRP A 123 -15.69 -14.16 -0.65
CA TRP A 123 -15.46 -14.09 -2.09
C TRP A 123 -14.25 -14.93 -2.55
N ALA A 124 -13.13 -14.81 -1.83
CA ALA A 124 -11.91 -15.52 -2.21
C ALA A 124 -12.05 -17.05 -2.05
N LEU A 125 -12.72 -17.51 -0.99
CA LEU A 125 -12.99 -18.95 -0.78
C LEU A 125 -13.91 -19.53 -1.85
N ASP A 126 -14.93 -18.79 -2.28
CA ASP A 126 -15.83 -19.20 -3.35
C ASP A 126 -15.10 -19.23 -4.70
N ARG A 127 -14.43 -18.14 -5.05
CA ARG A 127 -13.80 -17.96 -6.35
C ARG A 127 -12.58 -18.84 -6.60
N PHE A 128 -11.79 -19.11 -5.56
CA PHE A 128 -10.55 -19.90 -5.62
C PHE A 128 -10.68 -21.23 -4.87
N ASN A 129 -11.88 -21.78 -4.88
CA ASN A 129 -12.18 -23.04 -4.22
C ASN A 129 -11.32 -24.21 -4.75
N ASP A 130 -11.00 -24.21 -6.04
CA ASP A 130 -10.09 -25.18 -6.66
C ASP A 130 -8.71 -25.18 -5.99
N TYR A 131 -8.17 -24.00 -5.70
CA TYR A 131 -6.88 -23.85 -5.01
C TYR A 131 -6.96 -24.25 -3.54
N GLN A 132 -8.07 -23.93 -2.88
CA GLN A 132 -8.36 -24.38 -1.51
C GLN A 132 -8.43 -25.90 -1.41
N GLN A 133 -9.08 -26.58 -2.37
CA GLN A 133 -9.20 -28.04 -2.40
C GLN A 133 -7.85 -28.76 -2.62
N GLN A 134 -6.87 -28.07 -3.19
CA GLN A 134 -5.50 -28.57 -3.31
C GLN A 134 -4.70 -28.50 -2.00
N GLY A 135 -5.33 -28.13 -0.88
CA GLY A 135 -4.71 -28.05 0.44
C GLY A 135 -4.07 -26.69 0.78
N ASN A 136 -4.33 -25.66 -0.02
CA ASN A 136 -3.79 -24.33 0.23
C ASN A 136 -4.75 -23.50 1.10
N ASP A 137 -4.22 -22.69 2.02
CA ASP A 137 -5.02 -21.84 2.92
C ASP A 137 -5.29 -20.46 2.30
N VAL A 138 -6.34 -20.37 1.47
CA VAL A 138 -6.78 -19.10 0.84
C VAL A 138 -7.12 -18.04 1.90
N ALA A 139 -7.74 -18.44 3.01
CA ALA A 139 -8.10 -17.49 4.07
C ALA A 139 -6.86 -16.86 4.73
N SER A 140 -5.76 -17.60 4.85
CA SER A 140 -4.49 -17.06 5.35
C SER A 140 -3.89 -16.02 4.40
N ILE A 141 -3.99 -16.26 3.08
CA ILE A 141 -3.55 -15.29 2.06
C ILE A 141 -4.35 -13.98 2.22
N VAL A 142 -5.68 -14.07 2.32
CA VAL A 142 -6.53 -12.88 2.52
C VAL A 142 -6.14 -12.14 3.79
N ARG A 143 -6.01 -12.85 4.92
CA ARG A 143 -5.61 -12.23 6.21
C ARG A 143 -4.29 -11.48 6.08
N SER A 144 -3.30 -12.05 5.39
CA SER A 144 -2.00 -11.38 5.21
C SER A 144 -2.12 -10.06 4.43
N CYS A 145 -2.99 -10.00 3.41
CA CYS A 145 -3.25 -8.76 2.66
C CYS A 145 -3.91 -7.68 3.52
N TYR A 146 -4.72 -8.07 4.51
CA TYR A 146 -5.44 -7.15 5.41
C TYR A 146 -4.63 -6.70 6.63
N LEU A 147 -3.43 -7.22 6.84
CA LEU A 147 -2.47 -6.66 7.82
C LEU A 147 -2.06 -5.22 7.45
N GLN A 148 -2.19 -4.83 6.18
CA GLN A 148 -1.96 -3.46 5.71
C GLN A 148 -3.15 -2.55 6.03
N THR A 149 -3.44 -2.38 7.31
CA THR A 149 -4.61 -1.62 7.81
C THR A 149 -4.57 -0.13 7.45
N GLU A 150 -3.37 0.43 7.26
CA GLU A 150 -3.20 1.84 6.87
C GLU A 150 -3.68 2.10 5.45
N GLU A 151 -3.65 1.10 4.58
CA GLU A 151 -4.06 1.20 3.18
C GLU A 151 -5.55 0.86 2.96
N HIS A 152 -6.24 0.38 3.98
CA HIS A 152 -7.66 0.01 3.88
C HIS A 152 -8.52 1.21 3.48
N GLY A 153 -9.27 1.07 2.37
CA GLY A 153 -10.19 2.09 1.89
C GLY A 153 -9.52 3.39 1.39
N THR A 154 -8.24 3.36 1.00
CA THR A 154 -7.49 4.54 0.55
C THR A 154 -7.52 4.76 -0.96
N ALA A 155 -7.93 3.78 -1.75
CA ALA A 155 -7.96 3.86 -3.20
C ALA A 155 -9.39 3.69 -3.75
N ARG A 156 -9.66 4.28 -4.90
CA ARG A 156 -10.89 4.03 -5.66
C ARG A 156 -10.60 3.10 -6.83
N PRO A 157 -11.49 2.13 -7.11
CA PRO A 157 -11.36 1.32 -8.31
C PRO A 157 -11.40 2.23 -9.56
N PRO A 158 -10.59 1.93 -10.57
CA PRO A 158 -10.64 2.66 -11.83
C PRO A 158 -12.04 2.52 -12.45
N LYS A 159 -12.58 3.62 -12.91
CA LYS A 159 -13.85 3.60 -13.66
C LYS A 159 -13.66 2.72 -14.90
N ALA A 160 -14.71 1.96 -15.26
CA ALA A 160 -14.72 1.32 -16.57
C ALA A 160 -14.51 2.41 -17.62
N GLU A 161 -13.56 2.22 -18.52
CA GLU A 161 -13.46 3.06 -19.70
C GLU A 161 -14.81 2.97 -20.40
N LYS A 162 -15.44 4.13 -20.58
CA LYS A 162 -16.61 4.20 -21.48
C LYS A 162 -16.06 3.77 -22.82
N GLU A 163 -16.58 2.68 -23.39
CA GLU A 163 -16.31 2.32 -24.77
C GLU A 163 -16.41 3.60 -25.58
N SER A 164 -15.31 3.97 -26.20
CA SER A 164 -15.24 5.16 -27.01
C SER A 164 -16.32 5.02 -28.09
N ARG A 165 -17.28 5.95 -28.14
CA ARG A 165 -18.30 6.01 -29.19
C ARG A 165 -17.69 6.25 -30.59
N TYR A 166 -16.37 6.12 -30.71
CA TYR A 166 -15.60 6.27 -31.96
C TYR A 166 -15.14 4.95 -32.57
N ALA A 167 -15.69 3.81 -32.15
CA ALA A 167 -15.50 2.54 -32.84
C ALA A 167 -16.53 2.41 -33.96
N SER A 168 -16.60 3.33 -34.90
CA SER A 168 -17.39 3.18 -36.13
C SER A 168 -17.09 4.28 -37.17
N ILE A 169 -15.81 4.49 -37.51
CA ILE A 169 -15.47 5.18 -38.76
C ILE A 169 -15.16 4.17 -39.87
N LYS A 170 -15.31 2.88 -39.63
CA LYS A 170 -15.13 1.83 -40.65
C LYS A 170 -16.41 1.42 -41.38
N ASP A 171 -17.56 1.92 -40.96
CA ASP A 171 -18.85 1.58 -41.59
C ASP A 171 -19.43 2.71 -42.49
N ILE A 172 -18.60 3.65 -42.95
CA ILE A 172 -18.99 4.70 -43.90
C ILE A 172 -18.11 4.62 -45.17
N GLN A 173 -17.85 3.43 -45.66
CA GLN A 173 -17.38 3.22 -47.03
C GLN A 173 -17.92 1.89 -47.55
N ASP A 174 -19.19 1.90 -47.91
CA ASP A 174 -19.80 1.12 -48.97
C ASP A 174 -21.02 1.88 -49.50
#